data_8804706054e49915f50f0efb077f0d22
#
_entry.id   8804706054e49915f50f0efb077f0d22
#
_cell.length_a   1.000
_cell.length_b   1.000
_cell.length_c   1.000
_cell.angle_alpha   90.00
_cell.angle_beta   90.00
_cell.angle_gamma   90.00
#
_symmetry.space_group_name_H-M   'P 1'
#
loop_
_entity.id
_entity.type
_entity.pdbx_description
1 polymer ?
#
loop_
_entity_poly.entity_id
_entity_poly.type
_entity_poly.pdbx_seq_one_letter_code
_entity_poly.pdbx_strand_id
1 'polypeptide(L)'
;AVHLDQMRISGSNFLAVIHAQPIHLTYLSQVPRYQDEKYLSTHLLRWQPESIANFPTGIGFLPFAVPGTSDLMEGNVQSLRNHNLVIWAKHGVMTFSDISVKRAADRIEYAETGAKYECLNLSLGEIGAGLTAEEVREICQISKIEQTVF
;
A
#
# COMPACT_ATOMS: atom_id res chain seq x y z
N ALA A 1 -5.41 -18.90 1.73
CA ALA A 1 -5.97 -18.38 0.48
C ALA A 1 -4.95 -17.49 -0.23
N VAL A 2 -4.58 -16.32 0.31
CA VAL A 2 -3.66 -15.35 -0.32
C VAL A 2 -2.34 -16.01 -0.74
N HIS A 3 -1.71 -16.77 0.15
CA HIS A 3 -0.43 -17.44 -0.14
C HIS A 3 -0.51 -18.33 -1.39
N LEU A 4 -1.54 -19.18 -1.48
CA LEU A 4 -1.70 -20.08 -2.62
C LEU A 4 -2.05 -19.35 -3.91
N ASP A 5 -2.85 -18.29 -3.85
CA ASP A 5 -3.24 -17.49 -5.01
C ASP A 5 -2.02 -16.77 -5.60
N GLN A 6 -1.23 -16.11 -4.76
CA GLN A 6 -0.03 -15.39 -5.18
C GLN A 6 1.06 -16.32 -5.71
N MET A 7 1.25 -17.51 -5.14
CA MET A 7 2.18 -18.51 -5.69
C MET A 7 1.77 -18.99 -7.08
N ARG A 8 0.46 -19.14 -7.34
CA ARG A 8 -0.04 -19.49 -8.67
C ARG A 8 0.20 -18.39 -9.70
N ILE A 9 0.03 -17.12 -9.30
CA ILE A 9 0.21 -15.96 -10.18
C ILE A 9 1.68 -15.75 -10.50
N SER A 10 2.56 -15.76 -9.50
CA SER A 10 3.98 -15.50 -9.66
C SER A 10 4.76 -16.69 -10.26
N GLY A 11 4.22 -17.91 -10.13
CA GLY A 11 4.95 -19.15 -10.43
C GLY A 11 6.13 -19.41 -9.50
N SER A 12 6.27 -18.66 -8.42
CA SER A 12 7.37 -18.75 -7.47
C SER A 12 7.19 -19.94 -6.51
N ASN A 13 8.29 -20.57 -6.16
CA ASN A 13 8.33 -21.59 -5.10
C ASN A 13 8.47 -20.97 -3.69
N PHE A 14 8.61 -19.66 -3.60
CA PHE A 14 8.71 -18.91 -2.34
C PHE A 14 7.67 -17.81 -2.32
N LEU A 15 7.03 -17.62 -1.18
CA LEU A 15 6.18 -16.47 -0.90
C LEU A 15 6.20 -16.12 0.59
N ALA A 16 6.51 -14.86 0.89
CA ALA A 16 6.27 -14.26 2.20
C ALA A 16 4.94 -13.51 2.17
N VAL A 17 4.11 -13.70 3.18
CA VAL A 17 2.90 -12.89 3.44
C VAL A 17 3.01 -12.33 4.85
N ILE A 18 2.87 -11.02 4.98
CA ILE A 18 2.94 -10.32 6.28
C ILE A 18 1.63 -9.59 6.51
N HIS A 19 1.06 -9.77 7.70
CA HIS A 19 0.04 -8.93 8.27
C HIS A 19 0.63 -8.13 9.43
N ALA A 20 0.34 -6.82 9.47
CA ALA A 20 0.80 -5.92 10.50
C ALA A 20 -0.24 -4.83 10.78
N GLN A 21 -0.06 -4.11 11.90
CA GLN A 21 -0.94 -3.03 12.34
C GLN A 21 -0.12 -1.74 12.51
N PRO A 22 0.40 -1.16 11.42
CA PRO A 22 1.16 0.09 11.47
C PRO A 22 0.24 1.23 11.90
N ILE A 23 0.74 2.09 12.79
CA ILE A 23 -0.10 3.05 13.53
C ILE A 23 -0.75 4.09 12.63
N HIS A 24 0.04 4.73 11.75
CA HIS A 24 -0.45 5.84 10.93
C HIS A 24 -1.36 5.35 9.80
N LEU A 25 -1.02 4.25 9.13
CA LEU A 25 -1.89 3.62 8.14
C LEU A 25 -3.22 3.19 8.74
N THR A 26 -3.18 2.53 9.90
CA THR A 26 -4.38 2.09 10.60
C THR A 26 -5.22 3.27 11.06
N TYR A 27 -4.59 4.36 11.52
CA TYR A 27 -5.30 5.59 11.90
C TYR A 27 -5.96 6.26 10.68
N LEU A 28 -5.22 6.48 9.59
CA LEU A 28 -5.77 7.11 8.38
C LEU A 28 -6.92 6.30 7.78
N SER A 29 -6.90 4.96 7.88
CA SER A 29 -8.00 4.12 7.42
C SER A 29 -9.33 4.35 8.15
N GLN A 30 -9.31 5.09 9.28
CA GLN A 30 -10.51 5.48 10.01
C GLN A 30 -11.11 6.80 9.51
N VAL A 31 -10.33 7.58 8.76
CA VAL A 31 -10.74 8.90 8.26
C VAL A 31 -11.46 8.71 6.91
N PRO A 32 -12.73 9.15 6.78
CA PRO A 32 -13.55 8.80 5.60
C PRO A 32 -12.93 9.10 4.24
N ARG A 33 -12.22 10.23 4.08
CA ARG A 33 -11.60 10.60 2.81
C ARG A 33 -10.47 9.65 2.38
N TYR A 34 -9.78 8.99 3.32
CA TYR A 34 -8.76 7.98 3.02
C TYR A 34 -9.32 6.57 2.80
N GLN A 35 -10.64 6.41 2.79
CA GLN A 35 -11.30 5.16 2.42
C GLN A 35 -11.56 5.07 0.91
N ASP A 36 -11.25 6.12 0.16
CA ASP A 36 -11.13 6.09 -1.29
C ASP A 36 -9.71 5.66 -1.68
N GLU A 37 -9.59 4.59 -2.45
CA GLU A 37 -8.31 3.96 -2.79
C GLU A 37 -7.39 4.89 -3.58
N LYS A 38 -7.96 5.67 -4.52
CA LYS A 38 -7.18 6.62 -5.32
C LYS A 38 -6.70 7.79 -4.47
N TYR A 39 -7.61 8.36 -3.67
CA TYR A 39 -7.26 9.45 -2.75
C TYR A 39 -6.16 9.02 -1.77
N LEU A 40 -6.33 7.85 -1.14
CA LEU A 40 -5.35 7.28 -0.23
C LEU A 40 -4.00 7.09 -0.91
N SER A 41 -3.97 6.44 -2.07
CA SER A 41 -2.73 6.15 -2.80
C SER A 41 -1.98 7.43 -3.18
N THR A 42 -2.67 8.42 -3.76
CA THR A 42 -2.02 9.69 -4.15
C THR A 42 -1.46 10.45 -2.96
N HIS A 43 -2.13 10.44 -1.82
CA HIS A 43 -1.71 11.18 -0.63
C HIS A 43 -0.60 10.48 0.17
N LEU A 44 -0.54 9.16 0.13
CA LEU A 44 0.50 8.40 0.82
C LEU A 44 1.79 8.25 -0.01
N LEU A 45 1.66 8.03 -1.31
CA LEU A 45 2.82 7.72 -2.16
C LEU A 45 3.63 8.95 -2.56
N ARG A 46 3.04 10.15 -2.52
CA ARG A 46 3.71 11.42 -2.92
C ARG A 46 4.89 11.82 -2.04
N TRP A 47 5.14 11.17 -0.93
CA TRP A 47 6.14 11.61 0.04
C TRP A 47 7.54 11.06 -0.19
N GLN A 48 7.67 9.97 -0.95
CA GLN A 48 8.95 9.26 -1.09
C GLN A 48 9.10 8.62 -2.48
N PRO A 49 10.32 8.70 -3.09
CA PRO A 49 10.62 8.00 -4.33
C PRO A 49 10.42 6.48 -4.23
N GLU A 50 10.79 5.88 -3.09
CA GLU A 50 10.63 4.43 -2.83
C GLU A 50 9.17 4.00 -2.89
N SER A 51 8.25 4.85 -2.43
CA SER A 51 6.81 4.58 -2.49
C SER A 51 6.31 4.53 -3.93
N ILE A 52 6.78 5.44 -4.79
CA ILE A 52 6.46 5.43 -6.22
C ILE A 52 6.90 4.12 -6.87
N ALA A 53 8.12 3.69 -6.58
CA ALA A 53 8.71 2.47 -7.16
C ALA A 53 8.08 1.17 -6.64
N ASN A 54 7.66 1.12 -5.38
CA ASN A 54 7.14 -0.09 -4.76
C ASN A 54 5.62 -0.27 -4.93
N PHE A 55 4.90 0.80 -5.26
CA PHE A 55 3.44 0.77 -5.42
C PHE A 55 3.00 1.34 -6.78
N PRO A 56 3.41 0.72 -7.89
CA PRO A 56 3.10 1.23 -9.24
C PRO A 56 1.60 1.28 -9.54
N THR A 57 0.82 0.43 -8.91
CA THR A 57 -0.65 0.36 -9.05
C THR A 57 -1.39 0.91 -7.84
N GLY A 58 -0.69 1.60 -6.95
CA GLY A 58 -1.25 2.11 -5.71
C GLY A 58 -1.32 1.08 -4.58
N ILE A 59 -2.03 1.46 -3.54
CA ILE A 59 -2.28 0.65 -2.34
C ILE A 59 -3.75 0.27 -2.33
N GLY A 60 -4.05 -1.02 -2.24
CA GLY A 60 -5.41 -1.53 -2.16
C GLY A 60 -6.10 -1.17 -0.84
N PHE A 61 -7.41 -1.02 -0.88
CA PHE A 61 -8.21 -0.70 0.31
C PHE A 61 -9.42 -1.61 0.41
N LEU A 62 -9.63 -2.20 1.57
CA LEU A 62 -10.83 -2.98 1.88
C LEU A 62 -11.66 -2.30 2.96
N PRO A 63 -12.97 -2.15 2.75
CA PRO A 63 -13.88 -1.71 3.80
C PRO A 63 -13.79 -2.60 5.03
N PHE A 64 -14.27 -2.10 6.16
CA PHE A 64 -14.28 -2.89 7.39
C PHE A 64 -15.02 -4.21 7.18
N ALA A 65 -14.35 -5.30 7.50
CA ALA A 65 -14.89 -6.63 7.60
C ALA A 65 -14.41 -7.28 8.91
N VAL A 66 -15.23 -8.13 9.48
CA VAL A 66 -14.88 -8.81 10.73
C VAL A 66 -13.72 -9.77 10.49
N PRO A 67 -12.64 -9.72 11.31
CA PRO A 67 -11.52 -10.64 11.17
C PRO A 67 -11.95 -12.11 11.21
N GLY A 68 -11.39 -12.91 10.30
CA GLY A 68 -11.68 -14.34 10.17
C GLY A 68 -12.88 -14.66 9.28
N THR A 69 -13.56 -13.69 8.69
CA THR A 69 -14.66 -13.92 7.75
C THR A 69 -14.18 -14.27 6.34
N SER A 70 -15.04 -14.95 5.56
CA SER A 70 -14.82 -15.21 4.13
C SER A 70 -14.66 -13.92 3.34
N ASP A 71 -15.46 -12.90 3.65
CA ASP A 71 -15.48 -11.62 2.94
C ASP A 71 -14.12 -10.94 3.00
N LEU A 72 -13.47 -10.90 4.19
CA LEU A 72 -12.13 -10.36 4.35
C LEU A 72 -11.10 -11.19 3.57
N MET A 73 -11.22 -12.51 3.61
CA MET A 73 -10.31 -13.41 2.88
C MET A 73 -10.41 -13.21 1.37
N GLU A 74 -11.61 -13.20 0.83
CA GLU A 74 -11.86 -13.03 -0.62
C GLU A 74 -11.43 -11.64 -1.09
N GLY A 75 -11.77 -10.59 -0.33
CA GLY A 75 -11.32 -9.23 -0.60
C GLY A 75 -9.79 -9.12 -0.65
N ASN A 76 -9.07 -9.77 0.28
CA ASN A 76 -7.60 -9.80 0.25
C ASN A 76 -7.06 -10.47 -1.01
N VAL A 77 -7.57 -11.65 -1.35
CA VAL A 77 -7.14 -12.38 -2.56
C VAL A 77 -7.35 -11.50 -3.79
N GLN A 78 -8.52 -10.90 -3.92
CA GLN A 78 -8.85 -10.08 -5.08
C GLN A 78 -7.99 -8.80 -5.15
N SER A 79 -7.83 -8.08 -4.03
CA SER A 79 -7.06 -6.83 -4.00
C SER A 79 -5.58 -7.06 -4.26
N LEU A 80 -4.98 -8.10 -3.66
CA LEU A 80 -3.55 -8.42 -3.83
C LEU A 80 -3.18 -8.99 -5.21
N ARG A 81 -4.13 -9.23 -6.09
CA ARG A 81 -3.85 -9.50 -7.51
C ARG A 81 -3.41 -8.25 -8.26
N ASN A 82 -3.86 -7.08 -7.82
CA ASN A 82 -3.59 -5.81 -8.45
C ASN A 82 -2.63 -4.93 -7.66
N HIS A 83 -2.50 -5.16 -6.34
CA HIS A 83 -1.71 -4.33 -5.45
C HIS A 83 -0.67 -5.15 -4.67
N ASN A 84 0.43 -4.52 -4.32
CA ASN A 84 1.49 -5.13 -3.51
C ASN A 84 1.20 -5.08 -2.00
N LEU A 85 0.26 -4.23 -1.59
CA LEU A 85 -0.18 -4.05 -0.21
C LEU A 85 -1.67 -3.65 -0.21
N VAL A 86 -2.41 -4.16 0.75
CA VAL A 86 -3.81 -3.81 0.97
C VAL A 86 -4.01 -3.36 2.42
N ILE A 87 -4.76 -2.28 2.60
CA ILE A 87 -5.18 -1.78 3.91
C ILE A 87 -6.58 -2.34 4.22
N TRP A 88 -6.75 -2.84 5.42
CA TRP A 88 -8.04 -3.21 5.98
C TRP A 88 -8.53 -2.09 6.88
N ALA A 89 -9.65 -1.48 6.52
CA ALA A 89 -10.21 -0.37 7.28
C ALA A 89 -10.29 -0.69 8.78
N LYS A 90 -9.70 0.18 9.60
CA LYS A 90 -9.72 0.11 11.07
C LYS A 90 -9.02 -1.12 11.67
N HIS A 91 -8.19 -1.82 10.89
CA HIS A 91 -7.56 -3.05 11.40
C HIS A 91 -6.04 -3.06 11.16
N GLY A 92 -5.58 -2.90 9.94
CA GLY A 92 -4.16 -3.01 9.61
C GLY A 92 -3.93 -3.22 8.12
N VAL A 93 -2.84 -3.91 7.80
CA VAL A 93 -2.43 -4.12 6.41
C VAL A 93 -2.04 -5.57 6.16
N MET A 94 -2.14 -5.99 4.90
CA MET A 94 -1.52 -7.23 4.40
C MET A 94 -0.69 -6.92 3.17
N THR A 95 0.48 -7.54 3.07
CA THR A 95 1.37 -7.48 1.91
C THR A 95 2.00 -8.84 1.65
N PHE A 96 2.62 -8.99 0.50
CA PHE A 96 3.35 -10.19 0.13
C PHE A 96 4.63 -9.87 -0.64
N SER A 97 5.52 -10.85 -0.76
CA SER A 97 6.64 -10.82 -1.70
C SER A 97 7.03 -12.24 -2.08
N ASP A 98 7.33 -12.46 -3.34
CA ASP A 98 7.91 -13.68 -3.89
C ASP A 98 9.45 -13.66 -3.91
N ILE A 99 10.05 -12.57 -3.44
CA ILE A 99 11.50 -12.37 -3.40
C ILE A 99 12.06 -12.68 -2.00
N SER A 100 11.51 -12.02 -0.96
CA SER A 100 11.99 -12.19 0.42
C SER A 100 11.00 -11.65 1.45
N VAL A 101 11.16 -12.10 2.71
CA VAL A 101 10.44 -11.52 3.87
C VAL A 101 10.79 -10.05 4.05
N LYS A 102 12.08 -9.70 3.84
CA LYS A 102 12.54 -8.31 3.91
C LYS A 102 11.77 -7.42 2.93
N ARG A 103 11.63 -7.84 1.67
CA ARG A 103 10.89 -7.06 0.66
C ARG A 103 9.43 -6.83 1.04
N ALA A 104 8.78 -7.83 1.64
CA ALA A 104 7.42 -7.65 2.15
C ALA A 104 7.39 -6.66 3.33
N ALA A 105 8.35 -6.73 4.25
CA ALA A 105 8.46 -5.78 5.35
C ALA A 105 8.76 -4.35 4.87
N ASP A 106 9.68 -4.17 3.92
CA ASP A 106 10.01 -2.86 3.32
C ASP A 106 8.75 -2.18 2.73
N ARG A 107 7.85 -2.93 2.11
CA ARG A 107 6.57 -2.39 1.60
C ARG A 107 5.72 -1.79 2.71
N ILE A 108 5.65 -2.46 3.86
CA ILE A 108 4.91 -1.92 5.02
C ILE A 108 5.59 -0.65 5.52
N GLU A 109 6.91 -0.65 5.63
CA GLU A 109 7.70 0.49 6.10
C GLU A 109 7.52 1.72 5.20
N TYR A 110 7.59 1.57 3.88
CA TYR A 110 7.38 2.67 2.94
C TYR A 110 5.97 3.24 3.02
N ALA A 111 4.96 2.38 3.06
CA ALA A 111 3.57 2.81 3.18
C ALA A 111 3.30 3.52 4.52
N GLU A 112 3.82 2.97 5.63
CA GLU A 112 3.69 3.57 6.97
C GLU A 112 4.42 4.91 7.07
N THR A 113 5.60 5.03 6.45
CA THR A 113 6.34 6.31 6.41
C THR A 113 5.57 7.37 5.62
N GLY A 114 4.98 7.01 4.48
CA GLY A 114 4.08 7.89 3.73
C GLY A 114 2.88 8.34 4.57
N ALA A 115 2.25 7.41 5.29
CA ALA A 115 1.13 7.71 6.19
C ALA A 115 1.56 8.62 7.36
N LYS A 116 2.75 8.43 7.90
CA LYS A 116 3.31 9.28 8.95
C LYS A 116 3.53 10.71 8.44
N TYR A 117 4.11 10.88 7.25
CA TYR A 117 4.28 12.21 6.66
C TYR A 117 2.93 12.87 6.37
N GLU A 118 1.95 12.12 5.89
CA GLU A 118 0.61 12.64 5.68
C GLU A 118 -0.04 13.10 7.00
N CYS A 119 0.05 12.32 8.07
CA CYS A 119 -0.43 12.72 9.40
C CYS A 119 0.26 13.99 9.92
N LEU A 120 1.59 14.11 9.74
CA LEU A 120 2.34 15.30 10.09
C LEU A 120 1.89 16.51 9.27
N ASN A 121 1.71 16.33 7.96
CA ASN A 121 1.24 17.39 7.07
C ASN A 121 -0.14 17.91 7.48
N LEU A 122 -1.08 17.01 7.78
CA LEU A 122 -2.40 17.36 8.30
C LEU A 122 -2.31 18.15 9.62
N SER A 123 -1.41 17.73 10.52
CA SER A 123 -1.20 18.39 11.80
C SER A 123 -0.63 19.79 11.67
N LEU A 124 0.11 20.07 10.61
CA LEU A 124 0.72 21.35 10.31
C LEU A 124 -0.14 22.26 9.41
N GLY A 125 -1.34 21.82 9.03
CA GLY A 125 -2.24 22.58 8.16
C GLY A 125 -1.96 22.38 6.66
N GLU A 126 -1.48 21.20 6.27
CA GLU A 126 -1.29 20.79 4.86
C GLU A 126 -0.30 21.65 4.07
N ILE A 127 0.82 22.00 4.69
CA ILE A 127 1.84 22.89 4.10
C ILE A 127 2.81 22.16 3.17
N GLY A 128 2.97 20.84 3.28
CA GLY A 128 3.86 20.03 2.44
C GLY A 128 3.18 19.64 1.12
N ALA A 129 3.90 19.78 0.01
CA ALA A 129 3.39 19.40 -1.31
C ALA A 129 3.67 17.93 -1.69
N GLY A 130 4.77 17.35 -1.18
CA GLY A 130 5.29 16.06 -1.64
C GLY A 130 5.94 16.18 -3.02
N LEU A 131 6.13 15.05 -3.67
CA LEU A 131 6.73 14.96 -5.00
C LEU A 131 5.83 15.62 -6.05
N THR A 132 6.46 16.39 -6.93
CA THR A 132 5.81 16.98 -8.11
C THR A 132 5.58 15.92 -9.20
N ALA A 133 4.69 16.20 -10.14
CA ALA A 133 4.45 15.31 -11.27
C ALA A 133 5.72 15.11 -12.15
N GLU A 134 6.62 16.09 -12.19
CA GLU A 134 7.90 15.98 -12.91
C GLU A 134 8.84 15.00 -12.20
N GLU A 135 9.00 15.14 -10.89
CA GLU A 135 9.82 14.24 -10.07
C GLU A 135 9.29 12.80 -10.12
N VAL A 136 7.97 12.61 -10.07
CA VAL A 136 7.35 11.28 -10.24
C VAL A 136 7.70 10.68 -11.61
N ARG A 137 7.61 11.47 -12.71
CA ARG A 137 7.98 10.99 -14.04
C ARG A 137 9.45 10.60 -14.13
N GLU A 138 10.35 11.39 -13.54
CA GLU A 138 11.79 11.09 -13.51
C GLU A 138 12.06 9.78 -12.75
N ILE A 139 11.45 9.58 -11.59
CA ILE A 139 11.53 8.34 -10.81
C ILE A 139 11.07 7.14 -11.66
N CYS A 140 9.93 7.27 -12.32
CA CYS A 140 9.38 6.20 -13.16
C CYS A 140 10.30 5.84 -14.33
N GLN A 141 10.92 6.85 -14.99
CA GLN A 141 11.86 6.64 -16.08
C GLN A 141 13.12 5.90 -15.61
N ILE A 142 13.73 6.35 -14.51
CA ILE A 142 14.94 5.74 -13.95
C ILE A 142 14.68 4.33 -13.45
N SER A 143 13.56 4.13 -12.77
CA SER A 143 13.17 2.85 -12.19
C SER A 143 12.54 1.88 -13.20
N LYS A 144 12.26 2.34 -14.44
CA LYS A 144 11.58 1.58 -15.49
C LYS A 144 10.23 1.03 -15.03
N ILE A 145 9.43 1.89 -14.40
CA ILE A 145 8.12 1.55 -13.83
C ILE A 145 7.04 2.33 -14.57
N GLU A 146 5.94 1.65 -14.87
CA GLU A 146 4.70 2.28 -15.31
C GLU A 146 3.82 2.55 -14.07
N GLN A 147 3.70 3.82 -13.69
CA GLN A 147 2.90 4.26 -12.54
C GLN A 147 1.48 4.62 -13.01
N THR A 148 0.44 4.11 -12.32
CA THR A 148 -0.96 4.30 -12.72
C THR A 148 -1.76 5.18 -11.74
N VAL A 149 -1.15 5.65 -10.67
CA VAL A 149 -1.82 6.44 -9.62
C VAL A 149 -1.78 7.95 -9.91
N PHE A 150 -0.67 8.44 -10.49
CA PHE A 150 -0.40 9.86 -10.78
C PHE A 150 -0.61 10.23 -12.22
#